data_00065d6092f67caa984bf0e65b26ea53
#
_entry.id   00065d6092f67caa984bf0e65b26ea53
#
_cell.length_a   1.000
_cell.length_b   1.000
_cell.length_c   1.000
_cell.angle_alpha   90.00
_cell.angle_beta   90.00
_cell.angle_gamma   90.00
#
_symmetry.space_group_name_H-M   'P 1'
#
loop_
_entity.id
_entity.type
_entity.pdbx_description
1 polymer ?
#
loop_
_entity_poly.entity_id
_entity_poly.type
_entity_poly.pdbx_seq_one_letter_code
_entity_poly.pdbx_strand_id
1 'polypeptide(L)'
;SAARFFYCAKASRGERNAGLEGMPERIGGGMKGTEDQTLLTGSGNIRNNKMQNHHPTVKPLELMRYLVRLTKTPTGGVVLDPFMGSGTTGCACVLENRDFIGIEKEAEYIEIAQKRIGYYQTPLEKFANGNENYD
;
A
#
# COMPACT_ATOMS: atom_id res chain seq x y z
N SER A 1 -18.67 19.80 8.30
CA SER A 1 -19.48 18.68 8.79
C SER A 1 -18.60 17.67 9.48
N ALA A 2 -19.00 17.17 10.63
CA ALA A 2 -18.30 16.13 11.39
C ALA A 2 -18.07 14.85 10.54
N ALA A 3 -18.92 14.57 9.56
CA ALA A 3 -18.78 13.45 8.63
C ALA A 3 -17.44 13.44 7.86
N ARG A 4 -16.81 14.59 7.65
CA ARG A 4 -15.48 14.67 7.01
C ARG A 4 -14.38 13.97 7.81
N PHE A 5 -14.51 13.91 9.12
CA PHE A 5 -13.51 13.29 10.00
C PHE A 5 -13.64 11.76 10.07
N PHE A 6 -14.78 11.22 9.64
CA PHE A 6 -15.05 9.78 9.69
C PHE A 6 -14.93 9.07 8.34
N TYR A 7 -14.79 9.85 7.24
CA TYR A 7 -14.61 9.25 5.93
C TYR A 7 -13.13 9.12 5.60
N CYS A 8 -12.66 7.88 5.54
CA CYS A 8 -11.36 7.54 4.99
C CYS A 8 -11.56 6.72 3.72
N ALA A 9 -11.12 7.24 2.59
CA ALA A 9 -11.17 6.51 1.33
C ALA A 9 -10.32 5.23 1.43
N LYS A 10 -10.80 4.14 0.84
CA LYS A 10 -9.98 2.92 0.69
C LYS A 10 -8.76 3.21 -0.17
N ALA A 11 -7.67 2.48 0.10
CA ALA A 11 -6.47 2.56 -0.72
C ALA A 11 -6.81 2.35 -2.21
N SER A 12 -6.39 3.28 -3.05
CA SER A 12 -6.55 3.19 -4.50
C SER A 12 -5.72 2.03 -5.07
N ARG A 13 -6.02 1.60 -6.30
CA ARG A 13 -5.25 0.55 -6.96
C ARG A 13 -3.79 0.95 -7.15
N GLY A 14 -3.53 2.19 -7.55
CA GLY A 14 -2.17 2.70 -7.69
C GLY A 14 -1.41 2.69 -6.38
N GLU A 15 -2.02 3.18 -5.31
CA GLU A 15 -1.43 3.17 -3.96
C GLU A 15 -1.14 1.75 -3.44
N ARG A 16 -2.05 0.79 -3.71
CA ARG A 16 -1.85 -0.62 -3.33
C ARG A 16 -0.65 -1.25 -4.01
N ASN A 17 -0.43 -0.93 -5.28
CA ASN A 17 0.59 -1.54 -6.13
C ASN A 17 1.87 -0.71 -6.27
N ALA A 18 1.97 0.45 -5.64
CA ALA A 18 3.17 1.29 -5.70
C ALA A 18 4.42 0.50 -5.30
N GLY A 19 5.43 0.49 -6.17
CA GLY A 19 6.69 -0.24 -5.97
C GLY A 19 6.64 -1.74 -6.27
N LEU A 20 5.52 -2.23 -6.82
CA LEU A 20 5.36 -3.65 -7.16
C LEU A 20 5.44 -3.94 -8.66
N GLU A 21 5.99 -3.00 -9.43
CA GLU A 21 6.19 -3.16 -10.87
C GLU A 21 7.02 -4.44 -11.14
N GLY A 22 6.53 -5.27 -12.05
CA GLY A 22 7.16 -6.54 -12.39
C GLY A 22 6.83 -7.72 -11.45
N MET A 23 6.09 -7.51 -10.37
CA MET A 23 5.54 -8.63 -9.61
C MET A 23 4.37 -9.29 -10.33
N PRO A 24 4.19 -10.62 -10.16
CA PRO A 24 3.07 -11.32 -10.77
C PRO A 24 1.73 -10.78 -10.25
N GLU A 25 0.79 -10.59 -11.17
CA GLU A 25 -0.58 -10.25 -10.82
C GLU A 25 -1.32 -11.50 -10.33
N ARG A 26 -2.09 -11.33 -9.28
CA ARG A 26 -3.02 -12.34 -8.76
C ARG A 26 -4.45 -11.81 -8.78
N ILE A 27 -5.41 -12.70 -8.92
CA ILE A 27 -6.83 -12.34 -8.77
C ILE A 27 -7.10 -12.11 -7.28
N GLY A 28 -7.46 -10.87 -6.93
CA GLY A 28 -7.76 -10.49 -5.55
C GLY A 28 -9.26 -10.42 -5.27
N GLY A 29 -9.66 -10.79 -4.05
CA GLY A 29 -10.97 -10.44 -3.50
C GLY A 29 -12.16 -11.28 -3.97
N GLY A 30 -11.96 -12.50 -4.43
CA GLY A 30 -13.05 -13.46 -4.66
C GLY A 30 -13.27 -14.39 -3.47
N MET A 31 -14.51 -14.81 -3.19
CA MET A 31 -14.75 -16.00 -2.39
C MET A 31 -14.05 -17.19 -3.05
N LYS A 32 -13.43 -18.08 -2.25
CA LYS A 32 -12.88 -19.34 -2.74
C LYS A 32 -13.92 -20.04 -3.65
N GLY A 33 -13.56 -20.26 -4.91
CA GLY A 33 -14.42 -20.97 -5.87
C GLY A 33 -14.98 -20.13 -7.02
N THR A 34 -14.59 -18.86 -7.18
CA THR A 34 -15.05 -17.99 -8.28
C THR A 34 -13.92 -17.61 -9.25
N GLU A 35 -13.09 -18.60 -9.62
CA GLU A 35 -11.94 -18.35 -10.51
C GLU A 35 -12.36 -17.88 -11.91
N ASP A 36 -13.61 -18.12 -12.33
CA ASP A 36 -14.13 -17.81 -13.67
C ASP A 36 -15.31 -16.84 -13.71
N GLN A 37 -15.70 -16.23 -12.60
CA GLN A 37 -16.81 -15.27 -12.67
C GLN A 37 -16.29 -13.87 -13.01
N THR A 38 -16.50 -13.45 -14.25
CA THR A 38 -16.53 -12.07 -14.68
C THR A 38 -17.57 -11.31 -13.85
N LEU A 39 -17.15 -10.84 -12.68
CA LEU A 39 -18.00 -10.01 -11.86
C LEU A 39 -18.20 -8.68 -12.59
N LEU A 40 -19.39 -8.46 -13.07
CA LEU A 40 -19.79 -7.17 -13.63
C LEU A 40 -19.93 -6.14 -12.50
N THR A 41 -19.54 -4.91 -12.77
CA THR A 41 -19.87 -3.78 -11.91
C THR A 41 -21.38 -3.53 -12.01
N GLY A 42 -21.98 -2.78 -11.08
CA GLY A 42 -23.38 -2.36 -11.20
C GLY A 42 -23.69 -1.58 -12.46
N SER A 43 -22.68 -1.05 -13.16
CA SER A 43 -22.76 -0.39 -14.47
C SER A 43 -22.50 -1.34 -15.65
N GLY A 44 -22.42 -2.65 -15.44
CA GLY A 44 -22.23 -3.65 -16.49
C GLY A 44 -20.81 -3.82 -17.03
N ASN A 45 -19.82 -3.12 -16.46
CA ASN A 45 -18.43 -3.26 -16.88
C ASN A 45 -17.74 -4.46 -16.21
N ILE A 46 -16.81 -5.12 -16.93
CA ILE A 46 -16.00 -6.20 -16.37
C ILE A 46 -15.09 -5.64 -15.28
N ARG A 47 -15.15 -6.22 -14.07
CA ARG A 47 -14.22 -5.89 -13.01
C ARG A 47 -12.85 -6.46 -13.30
N ASN A 48 -11.84 -5.60 -13.39
CA ASN A 48 -10.46 -6.03 -13.39
C ASN A 48 -10.01 -6.28 -11.94
N ASN A 49 -10.04 -7.54 -11.51
CA ASN A 49 -9.64 -7.96 -10.16
C ASN A 49 -8.16 -8.35 -10.06
N LYS A 50 -7.38 -8.21 -11.12
CA LYS A 50 -5.96 -8.50 -11.11
C LYS A 50 -5.21 -7.43 -10.33
N MET A 51 -4.39 -7.82 -9.37
CA MET A 51 -3.57 -6.93 -8.56
C MET A 51 -2.26 -7.60 -8.14
N GLN A 52 -1.21 -6.82 -7.99
CA GLN A 52 0.08 -7.28 -7.49
C GLN A 52 0.06 -7.40 -5.97
N ASN A 53 -0.49 -6.39 -5.29
CA ASN A 53 -0.72 -6.46 -3.85
C ASN A 53 -2.04 -7.18 -3.55
N HIS A 54 -1.96 -8.47 -3.33
CA HIS A 54 -3.12 -9.32 -3.02
C HIS A 54 -3.48 -9.38 -1.52
N HIS A 55 -2.81 -8.59 -0.68
CA HIS A 55 -3.16 -8.52 0.74
C HIS A 55 -4.61 -8.01 0.91
N PRO A 56 -5.45 -8.69 1.71
CA PRO A 56 -6.89 -8.40 1.77
C PRO A 56 -7.21 -7.03 2.37
N THR A 57 -6.40 -6.56 3.31
CA THR A 57 -6.71 -5.39 4.13
C THR A 57 -5.67 -4.27 4.03
N VAL A 58 -5.31 -3.86 2.82
CA VAL A 58 -4.39 -2.73 2.61
C VAL A 58 -5.03 -1.45 3.15
N LYS A 59 -4.35 -0.80 4.09
CA LYS A 59 -4.81 0.46 4.69
C LYS A 59 -4.49 1.65 3.78
N PRO A 60 -5.30 2.72 3.80
CA PRO A 60 -4.98 3.96 3.10
C PRO A 60 -3.71 4.60 3.67
N LEU A 61 -2.80 5.00 2.79
CA LEU A 61 -1.50 5.57 3.19
C LEU A 61 -1.66 6.87 3.97
N GLU A 62 -2.56 7.76 3.54
CA GLU A 62 -2.79 9.03 4.23
C GLU A 62 -3.33 8.85 5.65
N LEU A 63 -4.19 7.85 5.88
CA LEU A 63 -4.63 7.51 7.23
C LEU A 63 -3.44 7.08 8.08
N MET A 64 -2.60 6.19 7.56
CA MET A 64 -1.44 5.69 8.31
C MET A 64 -0.42 6.80 8.57
N ARG A 65 -0.19 7.70 7.61
CA ARG A 65 0.64 8.89 7.82
C ARG A 65 0.11 9.78 8.94
N TYR A 66 -1.20 10.03 8.94
CA TYR A 66 -1.83 10.80 10.01
C TYR A 66 -1.60 10.16 11.39
N LEU A 67 -1.81 8.85 11.52
CA LEU A 67 -1.59 8.11 12.76
C LEU A 67 -0.11 8.13 13.19
N VAL A 68 0.82 7.94 12.26
CA VAL A 68 2.26 8.01 12.54
C VAL A 68 2.67 9.40 13.04
N ARG A 69 2.12 10.48 12.47
CA ARG A 69 2.33 11.85 12.98
C ARG A 69 1.73 12.06 14.35
N LEU A 70 0.50 11.57 14.56
CA LEU A 70 -0.22 11.74 15.84
C LEU A 70 0.51 11.05 17.00
N THR A 71 1.16 9.92 16.74
CA THR A 71 1.89 9.15 17.75
C THR A 71 3.34 9.58 17.92
N LYS A 72 3.76 10.67 17.28
CA LYS A 72 5.14 11.18 17.41
C LYS A 72 5.40 11.73 18.80
N THR A 73 6.43 11.19 19.47
CA THR A 73 6.92 11.70 20.73
C THR A 73 7.98 12.81 20.51
N PRO A 74 8.28 13.66 21.50
CA PRO A 74 9.32 14.69 21.38
C PRO A 74 10.70 14.14 20.98
N THR A 75 11.01 12.91 21.39
CA THR A 75 12.28 12.22 21.09
C THR A 75 12.21 11.34 19.83
N GLY A 76 11.09 11.39 19.07
CA GLY A 76 10.86 10.56 17.88
C GLY A 76 10.19 9.24 18.23
N GLY A 77 10.98 8.25 18.64
CA GLY A 77 10.52 6.89 18.96
C GLY A 77 10.29 6.00 17.72
N VAL A 78 10.34 4.71 17.95
CA VAL A 78 10.16 3.66 16.92
C VAL A 78 8.68 3.29 16.83
N VAL A 79 8.15 3.17 15.62
CA VAL A 79 6.81 2.63 15.37
C VAL A 79 6.91 1.13 15.22
N LEU A 80 6.18 0.40 16.06
CA LEU A 80 6.07 -1.06 15.97
C LEU A 80 4.70 -1.44 15.39
N ASP A 81 4.71 -2.22 14.31
CA ASP A 81 3.51 -2.84 13.75
C ASP A 81 3.68 -4.37 13.77
N PRO A 82 3.07 -5.06 14.76
CA PRO A 82 3.20 -6.51 14.89
C PRO A 82 2.37 -7.30 13.86
N PHE A 83 1.58 -6.63 13.04
CA PHE A 83 0.72 -7.20 11.99
C PHE A 83 0.84 -6.38 10.71
N MET A 84 2.09 -6.18 10.23
CA MET A 84 2.35 -5.18 9.20
C MET A 84 1.71 -5.50 7.83
N GLY A 85 1.37 -6.75 7.55
CA GLY A 85 0.77 -7.16 6.28
C GLY A 85 1.63 -6.72 5.09
N SER A 86 1.05 -5.96 4.17
CA SER A 86 1.75 -5.42 3.00
C SER A 86 2.51 -4.10 3.27
N GLY A 87 2.76 -3.74 4.53
CA GLY A 87 3.72 -2.71 4.94
C GLY A 87 3.26 -1.26 4.81
N THR A 88 1.96 -0.95 4.80
CA THR A 88 1.51 0.46 4.68
C THR A 88 1.99 1.33 5.83
N THR A 89 2.06 0.79 7.06
CA THR A 89 2.63 1.50 8.22
C THR A 89 4.09 1.86 7.97
N GLY A 90 4.89 0.94 7.43
CA GLY A 90 6.28 1.19 7.06
C GLY A 90 6.43 2.26 5.98
N CYS A 91 5.60 2.22 4.94
CA CYS A 91 5.56 3.27 3.92
C CYS A 91 5.27 4.65 4.54
N ALA A 92 4.30 4.71 5.45
CA ALA A 92 3.96 5.94 6.17
C ALA A 92 5.13 6.44 7.05
N CYS A 93 5.82 5.53 7.74
CA CYS A 93 6.98 5.86 8.56
C CYS A 93 8.12 6.45 7.74
N VAL A 94 8.40 5.90 6.55
CA VAL A 94 9.38 6.48 5.63
C VAL A 94 9.02 7.92 5.27
N LEU A 95 7.77 8.16 4.87
CA LEU A 95 7.30 9.50 4.46
C LEU A 95 7.29 10.50 5.62
N GLU A 96 7.10 10.04 6.85
CA GLU A 96 7.07 10.89 8.05
C GLU A 96 8.42 10.91 8.81
N ASN A 97 9.47 10.33 8.21
CA ASN A 97 10.81 10.23 8.78
C ASN A 97 10.80 9.65 10.20
N ARG A 98 10.23 8.44 10.33
CA ARG A 98 10.12 7.69 11.58
C ARG A 98 10.76 6.31 11.44
N ASP A 99 11.45 5.89 12.48
CA ASP A 99 11.93 4.51 12.58
C ASP A 99 10.76 3.52 12.67
N PHE A 100 10.92 2.36 12.05
CA PHE A 100 9.87 1.37 11.92
C PHE A 100 10.38 -0.05 12.16
N ILE A 101 9.61 -0.82 12.92
CA ILE A 101 9.76 -2.27 13.05
C ILE A 101 8.43 -2.92 12.67
N GLY A 102 8.43 -3.73 11.63
CA GLY A 102 7.26 -4.50 11.18
C GLY A 102 7.46 -5.98 11.41
N ILE A 103 6.40 -6.67 11.84
CA ILE A 103 6.36 -8.12 11.99
C ILE A 103 5.24 -8.66 11.10
N GLU A 104 5.56 -9.67 10.31
CA GLU A 104 4.61 -10.39 9.47
C GLU A 104 5.05 -11.86 9.39
N LYS A 105 4.11 -12.78 9.49
CA LYS A 105 4.41 -14.22 9.45
C LYS A 105 4.42 -14.80 8.04
N GLU A 106 3.69 -14.18 7.11
CA GLU A 106 3.56 -14.68 5.74
C GLU A 106 4.69 -14.09 4.87
N ALA A 107 5.59 -14.94 4.40
CA ALA A 107 6.74 -14.54 3.59
C ALA A 107 6.37 -13.73 2.34
N GLU A 108 5.24 -14.08 1.69
CA GLU A 108 4.74 -13.35 0.52
C GLU A 108 4.39 -11.89 0.85
N TYR A 109 3.82 -11.64 2.01
CA TYR A 109 3.49 -10.27 2.43
C TYR A 109 4.72 -9.49 2.86
N ILE A 110 5.73 -10.16 3.42
CA ILE A 110 7.03 -9.54 3.72
C ILE A 110 7.68 -9.03 2.43
N GLU A 111 7.69 -9.85 1.36
CA GLU A 111 8.24 -9.44 0.06
C GLU A 111 7.51 -8.21 -0.51
N ILE A 112 6.18 -8.22 -0.48
CA ILE A 112 5.36 -7.08 -0.89
C ILE A 112 5.68 -5.84 -0.05
N ALA A 113 5.75 -5.99 1.28
CA ALA A 113 6.04 -4.89 2.19
C ALA A 113 7.41 -4.27 1.93
N GLN A 114 8.45 -5.09 1.76
CA GLN A 114 9.81 -4.62 1.47
C GLN A 114 9.88 -3.80 0.18
N LYS A 115 9.25 -4.26 -0.89
CA LYS A 115 9.20 -3.54 -2.17
C LYS A 115 8.47 -2.22 -2.05
N ARG A 116 7.30 -2.21 -1.39
CA ARG A 116 6.51 -1.00 -1.17
C ARG A 116 7.25 0.02 -0.32
N ILE A 117 7.82 -0.40 0.79
CA ILE A 117 8.61 0.48 1.66
C ILE A 117 9.83 1.03 0.90
N GLY A 118 10.55 0.19 0.16
CA GLY A 118 11.69 0.58 -0.67
C GLY A 118 11.32 1.62 -1.73
N TYR A 119 10.14 1.52 -2.33
CA TYR A 119 9.64 2.51 -3.28
C TYR A 119 9.60 3.92 -2.68
N TYR A 120 9.09 4.06 -1.46
CA TYR A 120 9.03 5.36 -0.77
C TYR A 120 10.37 5.81 -0.17
N GLN A 121 11.35 4.92 -0.02
CA GLN A 121 12.71 5.26 0.38
C GLN A 121 13.55 5.83 -0.76
N THR A 122 13.14 5.60 -2.00
CA THR A 122 13.87 6.08 -3.17
C THR A 122 13.74 7.60 -3.27
N PRO A 123 14.84 8.38 -3.32
CA PRO A 123 14.77 9.83 -3.49
C PRO A 123 14.00 10.20 -4.76
N LEU A 124 13.13 11.19 -4.67
CA LEU A 124 12.33 11.70 -5.81
C LEU A 124 13.19 12.12 -7.01
N GLU A 125 14.46 12.44 -6.80
CA GLU A 125 15.42 12.79 -7.83
C GLU A 125 15.61 11.69 -8.89
N LYS A 126 15.43 10.42 -8.54
CA LYS A 126 15.50 9.33 -9.52
C LYS A 126 14.34 9.31 -10.51
N PHE A 127 13.21 9.90 -10.14
CA PHE A 127 12.04 10.00 -11.02
C PHE A 127 12.08 11.25 -11.92
N ALA A 128 12.84 12.27 -11.53
CA ALA A 128 13.00 13.49 -12.33
C ALA A 128 13.90 13.29 -13.57
N ASN A 129 14.79 12.29 -13.53
CA ASN A 129 15.75 12.02 -14.61
C ASN A 129 15.29 10.92 -15.59
N GLY A 130 14.05 10.46 -15.48
CA GLY A 130 13.48 9.42 -16.37
C GLY A 130 12.86 9.92 -17.67
N ASN A 131 12.89 11.24 -17.97
CA ASN A 131 12.27 11.84 -19.14
C ASN A 131 13.26 12.42 -20.16
N GLU A 132 14.51 11.97 -20.16
CA GLU A 132 15.43 12.32 -21.25
C GLU A 132 15.74 11.07 -22.06
N ASN A 133 14.84 10.67 -22.96
CA ASN A 133 15.13 9.92 -24.19
C ASN A 133 13.83 9.65 -24.96
N TYR A 134 13.30 10.69 -25.59
CA TYR A 134 12.50 10.57 -26.81
C TYR A 134 13.17 11.46 -27.87
N ASP A 135 14.12 10.85 -28.53
CA ASP A 135 14.48 11.20 -29.91
C ASP A 135 14.04 10.09 -30.86
#